data_f31b40fe01b2b6249875f73f2978ba91
#
_entry.id   f31b40fe01b2b6249875f73f2978ba91
#
_cell.length_a   1.000
_cell.length_b   1.000
_cell.length_c   1.000
_cell.angle_alpha   90.00
_cell.angle_beta   90.00
_cell.angle_gamma   90.00
#
_symmetry.space_group_name_H-M   'P 1'
#
loop_
_entity.id
_entity.type
_entity.pdbx_description
1 polymer ?
#
loop_
_entity_poly.entity_id
_entity_poly.type
_entity_poly.pdbx_seq_one_letter_code
_entity_poly.pdbx_strand_id
1 'polypeptide(L)'
;YDKSLVGYVEYKGTNMYFDKDGVVVDSSPDVFEDVPKITGLKFKTIVINDKLDVEDPAIFGTISDVKQYISQYNLTIDALNIEQDGTLSVDMGGVKALLGNNDNLMPDKIYELSCMADSIKDLKGVLHLEKYDGNSQNIILKQTE
;
A
#
# COMPACT_ATOMS: atom_id res chain seq x y z
N TYR A 1 16.81 8.93 7.33
CA TYR A 1 15.39 9.28 7.23
C TYR A 1 14.64 8.91 8.52
N ASP A 2 13.44 9.45 8.65
CA ASP A 2 12.61 9.21 9.84
C ASP A 2 11.93 7.84 9.73
N LYS A 3 12.12 6.98 10.76
CA LYS A 3 11.54 5.64 10.79
C LYS A 3 10.02 5.64 11.02
N SER A 4 9.44 6.79 11.36
CA SER A 4 7.98 6.90 11.54
C SER A 4 7.22 7.07 10.23
N LEU A 5 7.92 7.17 9.09
CA LEU A 5 7.29 7.34 7.80
C LEU A 5 6.51 6.08 7.41
N VAL A 6 5.27 6.26 6.98
CA VAL A 6 4.42 5.14 6.59
C VAL A 6 4.15 5.10 5.08
N GLY A 7 4.41 6.18 4.35
CA GLY A 7 4.22 6.22 2.93
C GLY A 7 4.63 7.55 2.33
N TYR A 8 4.56 7.64 1.00
CA TYR A 8 4.80 8.88 0.30
C TYR A 8 3.86 9.02 -0.88
N VAL A 9 3.61 10.26 -1.28
CA VAL A 9 2.85 10.57 -2.49
C VAL A 9 3.73 11.43 -3.39
N GLU A 10 3.56 11.28 -4.71
CA GLU A 10 4.23 12.15 -5.66
C GLU A 10 3.46 13.47 -5.79
N TYR A 11 4.18 14.58 -5.73
CA TYR A 11 3.58 15.89 -5.85
C TYR A 11 4.59 16.86 -6.49
N LYS A 12 4.22 17.41 -7.64
CA LYS A 12 5.04 18.39 -8.39
C LYS A 12 6.49 17.94 -8.59
N GLY A 13 6.66 16.65 -8.94
CA GLY A 13 7.97 16.11 -9.29
C GLY A 13 8.83 15.68 -8.13
N THR A 14 8.31 15.69 -6.91
CA THR A 14 9.03 15.22 -5.73
C THR A 14 8.16 14.28 -4.92
N ASN A 15 8.79 13.48 -4.04
CA ASN A 15 8.09 12.55 -3.17
C ASN A 15 7.87 13.21 -1.82
N MET A 16 6.62 13.27 -1.38
CA MET A 16 6.23 13.84 -0.09
C MET A 16 5.96 12.71 0.89
N TYR A 17 6.82 12.59 1.90
CA TYR A 17 6.78 11.54 2.89
C TYR A 17 5.98 11.95 4.11
N PHE A 18 5.09 11.07 4.57
CA PHE A 18 4.22 11.39 5.70
C PHE A 18 4.28 10.29 6.77
N ASP A 19 3.90 10.65 7.98
CA ASP A 19 3.86 9.74 9.12
C ASP A 19 2.46 9.14 9.32
N LYS A 20 2.29 8.36 10.39
CA LYS A 20 1.04 7.68 10.71
C LYS A 20 -0.14 8.62 10.96
N ASP A 21 0.14 9.87 11.28
CA ASP A 21 -0.90 10.87 11.52
C ASP A 21 -1.20 11.69 10.28
N GLY A 22 -0.53 11.39 9.17
CA GLY A 22 -0.71 12.09 7.90
C GLY A 22 0.06 13.41 7.82
N VAL A 23 0.98 13.64 8.75
CA VAL A 23 1.82 14.86 8.72
C VAL A 23 2.95 14.64 7.71
N VAL A 24 3.09 15.57 6.76
CA VAL A 24 4.18 15.52 5.78
C VAL A 24 5.44 16.05 6.45
N VAL A 25 6.39 15.15 6.68
CA VAL A 25 7.59 15.49 7.46
C VAL A 25 8.85 15.65 6.61
N ASP A 26 8.80 15.21 5.34
CA ASP A 26 9.98 15.31 4.47
C ASP A 26 9.55 15.34 3.01
N SER A 27 10.41 15.90 2.16
CA SER A 27 10.26 15.81 0.72
C SER A 27 11.61 15.47 0.10
N SER A 28 11.61 14.59 -0.89
CA SER A 28 12.85 14.12 -1.50
C SER A 28 12.57 13.60 -2.91
N PRO A 29 13.50 13.79 -3.86
CA PRO A 29 13.40 13.13 -5.15
C PRO A 29 13.73 11.64 -5.07
N ASP A 30 14.30 11.19 -3.95
CA ASP A 30 14.73 9.81 -3.77
C ASP A 30 13.60 8.96 -3.18
N VAL A 31 13.66 7.65 -3.45
CA VAL A 31 12.74 6.68 -2.85
C VAL A 31 13.44 6.05 -1.65
N PHE A 32 12.84 6.19 -0.46
CA PHE A 32 13.38 5.61 0.76
C PHE A 32 12.99 4.15 0.86
N GLU A 33 13.93 3.29 1.27
CA GLU A 33 13.63 1.88 1.50
C GLU A 33 12.56 1.73 2.57
N ASP A 34 11.74 0.69 2.41
CA ASP A 34 10.69 0.32 3.35
C ASP A 34 9.55 1.34 3.49
N VAL A 35 9.52 2.36 2.62
CA VAL A 35 8.43 3.32 2.60
C VAL A 35 7.70 3.18 1.27
N PRO A 36 6.46 2.65 1.27
CA PRO A 36 5.73 2.40 0.02
C PRO A 36 5.18 3.68 -0.58
N LYS A 37 5.04 3.67 -1.91
CA LYS A 37 4.32 4.72 -2.62
C LYS A 37 2.82 4.53 -2.39
N ILE A 38 2.11 5.61 -2.10
CA ILE A 38 0.66 5.57 -1.90
C ILE A 38 0.00 6.27 -3.08
N THR A 39 -0.94 5.61 -3.71
CA THR A 39 -1.73 6.18 -4.80
C THR A 39 -3.21 6.21 -4.42
N GLY A 40 -3.97 7.09 -5.08
CA GLY A 40 -5.40 7.18 -4.85
C GLY A 40 -5.80 8.13 -3.73
N LEU A 41 -4.85 8.70 -3.00
CA LEU A 41 -5.16 9.74 -2.01
C LEU A 41 -5.56 11.02 -2.73
N LYS A 42 -6.67 11.60 -2.29
CA LYS A 42 -7.17 12.86 -2.85
C LYS A 42 -6.86 13.99 -1.87
N PHE A 43 -6.02 14.90 -2.30
CA PHE A 43 -5.61 16.06 -1.49
C PHE A 43 -5.51 17.27 -2.42
N LYS A 44 -5.62 18.47 -1.83
CA LYS A 44 -5.57 19.71 -2.61
C LYS A 44 -4.15 20.25 -2.72
N THR A 45 -3.48 20.45 -1.59
CA THR A 45 -2.11 20.97 -1.54
C THR A 45 -1.34 20.24 -0.47
N ILE A 46 -0.01 20.29 -0.59
CA ILE A 46 0.89 19.70 0.40
C ILE A 46 1.78 20.81 0.96
N VAL A 47 1.83 20.87 2.30
CA VAL A 47 2.71 21.79 3.01
C VAL A 47 3.52 20.98 4.01
N ILE A 48 4.85 21.14 3.98
CA ILE A 48 5.74 20.42 4.90
C ILE A 48 5.39 20.81 6.35
N ASN A 49 5.39 19.81 7.22
CA ASN A 49 5.04 19.87 8.64
C ASN A 49 3.54 20.03 8.92
N ASP A 50 2.70 20.02 7.87
CA ASP A 50 1.25 20.04 8.03
C ASP A 50 0.67 18.68 7.63
N LYS A 51 -0.54 18.40 8.14
CA LYS A 51 -1.27 17.20 7.73
C LYS A 51 -1.75 17.32 6.30
N LEU A 52 -1.71 16.21 5.57
CA LEU A 52 -2.35 16.12 4.27
C LEU A 52 -3.86 16.34 4.45
N ASP A 53 -4.41 17.25 3.64
CA ASP A 53 -5.84 17.54 3.63
C ASP A 53 -6.57 16.50 2.78
N VAL A 54 -6.98 15.42 3.42
CA VAL A 54 -7.71 14.33 2.76
C VAL A 54 -9.14 14.27 3.29
N GLU A 55 -10.02 13.68 2.48
CA GLU A 55 -11.43 13.60 2.78
C GLU A 55 -11.71 12.75 4.02
N ASP A 56 -10.98 11.64 4.19
CA ASP A 56 -11.13 10.75 5.33
C ASP A 56 -9.76 10.52 6.00
N PRO A 57 -9.45 11.27 7.07
CA PRO A 57 -8.16 11.12 7.75
C PRO A 57 -7.91 9.73 8.37
N ALA A 58 -8.94 8.92 8.56
CA ALA A 58 -8.77 7.55 9.05
C ALA A 58 -7.95 6.68 8.10
N ILE A 59 -7.80 7.10 6.84
CA ILE A 59 -6.99 6.38 5.86
C ILE A 59 -5.52 6.26 6.30
N PHE A 60 -5.01 7.22 7.06
CA PHE A 60 -3.62 7.17 7.51
C PHE A 60 -3.40 6.04 8.51
N GLY A 61 -4.39 5.75 9.36
CA GLY A 61 -4.33 4.59 10.24
C GLY A 61 -4.32 3.28 9.45
N THR A 62 -5.13 3.21 8.41
CA THR A 62 -5.16 2.06 7.50
C THR A 62 -3.81 1.87 6.81
N ILE A 63 -3.23 2.94 6.28
CA ILE A 63 -1.92 2.90 5.62
C ILE A 63 -0.85 2.43 6.60
N SER A 64 -0.88 2.95 7.83
CA SER A 64 0.07 2.58 8.87
C SER A 64 -0.03 1.09 9.21
N ASP A 65 -1.26 0.56 9.35
CA ASP A 65 -1.49 -0.86 9.63
C ASP A 65 -0.93 -1.74 8.52
N VAL A 66 -1.23 -1.42 7.27
CA VAL A 66 -0.77 -2.20 6.12
C VAL A 66 0.76 -2.15 6.02
N LYS A 67 1.35 -0.97 6.24
CA LYS A 67 2.81 -0.82 6.22
C LYS A 67 3.46 -1.69 7.30
N GLN A 68 2.84 -1.79 8.47
CA GLN A 68 3.32 -2.63 9.56
C GLN A 68 3.29 -4.11 9.17
N TYR A 69 2.19 -4.57 8.56
CA TYR A 69 2.08 -5.96 8.12
C TYR A 69 3.09 -6.28 7.02
N ILE A 70 3.25 -5.38 6.06
CA ILE A 70 4.24 -5.54 4.98
C ILE A 70 5.64 -5.68 5.56
N SER A 71 5.99 -4.86 6.53
CA SER A 71 7.29 -4.93 7.20
C SER A 71 7.46 -6.21 7.99
N GLN A 72 6.40 -6.64 8.68
CA GLN A 72 6.42 -7.85 9.51
C GLN A 72 6.72 -9.11 8.69
N TYR A 73 6.16 -9.19 7.48
CA TYR A 73 6.33 -10.36 6.61
C TYR A 73 7.38 -10.15 5.52
N ASN A 74 8.15 -9.08 5.58
CA ASN A 74 9.21 -8.74 4.62
C ASN A 74 8.71 -8.71 3.18
N LEU A 75 7.49 -8.27 2.99
CA LEU A 75 6.90 -8.14 1.66
C LEU A 75 7.39 -6.85 1.01
N THR A 76 7.83 -6.94 -0.25
CA THR A 76 8.23 -5.78 -1.04
C THR A 76 7.12 -5.47 -2.04
N ILE A 77 6.62 -4.26 -2.03
CA ILE A 77 5.60 -3.80 -2.97
C ILE A 77 6.10 -2.56 -3.70
N ASP A 78 5.57 -2.34 -4.91
CA ASP A 78 5.88 -1.14 -5.68
C ASP A 78 5.01 0.03 -5.26
N ALA A 79 3.74 -0.24 -4.95
CA ALA A 79 2.80 0.80 -4.51
C ALA A 79 1.64 0.19 -3.73
N LEU A 80 1.10 0.97 -2.82
CA LEU A 80 -0.18 0.68 -2.16
C LEU A 80 -1.22 1.62 -2.76
N ASN A 81 -2.26 1.04 -3.36
CA ASN A 81 -3.29 1.80 -4.04
C ASN A 81 -4.55 1.87 -3.20
N ILE A 82 -5.14 3.05 -3.12
CA ILE A 82 -6.45 3.25 -2.49
C ILE A 82 -7.45 3.43 -3.63
N GLU A 83 -8.33 2.44 -3.78
CA GLU A 83 -9.30 2.43 -4.87
C GLU A 83 -10.44 3.41 -4.60
N GLN A 84 -11.22 3.73 -5.63
CA GLN A 84 -12.31 4.71 -5.51
C GLN A 84 -13.37 4.29 -4.50
N ASP A 85 -13.58 2.99 -4.35
CA ASP A 85 -14.56 2.45 -3.40
C ASP A 85 -14.01 2.30 -1.99
N GLY A 86 -12.76 2.74 -1.75
CA GLY A 86 -12.13 2.65 -0.44
C GLY A 86 -11.39 1.35 -0.18
N THR A 87 -11.44 0.39 -1.10
CA THR A 87 -10.68 -0.84 -0.96
C THR A 87 -9.20 -0.61 -1.30
N LEU A 88 -8.36 -1.59 -0.93
CA LEU A 88 -6.92 -1.49 -1.07
C LEU A 88 -6.42 -2.50 -2.09
N SER A 89 -5.36 -2.14 -2.79
CA SER A 89 -4.61 -3.06 -3.63
C SER A 89 -3.13 -2.71 -3.56
N VAL A 90 -2.27 -3.67 -3.91
CA VAL A 90 -0.83 -3.44 -3.98
C VAL A 90 -0.32 -3.86 -5.35
N ASP A 91 0.69 -3.15 -5.84
CA ASP A 91 1.36 -3.47 -7.08
C ASP A 91 2.66 -4.20 -6.75
N MET A 92 2.88 -5.34 -7.40
CA MET A 92 4.07 -6.17 -7.23
C MET A 92 4.55 -6.61 -8.61
N GLY A 93 5.45 -5.84 -9.22
CA GLY A 93 5.90 -6.12 -10.57
C GLY A 93 4.74 -6.04 -11.55
N GLY A 94 4.47 -7.12 -12.27
CA GLY A 94 3.35 -7.19 -13.21
C GLY A 94 2.01 -7.59 -12.61
N VAL A 95 1.96 -7.87 -11.29
CA VAL A 95 0.76 -8.35 -10.63
C VAL A 95 0.17 -7.26 -9.74
N LYS A 96 -1.14 -7.04 -9.87
CA LYS A 96 -1.90 -6.20 -8.96
C LYS A 96 -2.71 -7.10 -8.03
N ALA A 97 -2.45 -7.01 -6.73
CA ALA A 97 -3.14 -7.83 -5.74
C ALA A 97 -4.24 -7.01 -5.07
N LEU A 98 -5.48 -7.45 -5.25
CA LEU A 98 -6.65 -6.79 -4.65
C LEU A 98 -6.85 -7.31 -3.23
N LEU A 99 -6.73 -6.42 -2.25
CA LEU A 99 -6.79 -6.79 -0.83
C LEU A 99 -8.17 -6.56 -0.20
N GLY A 100 -9.00 -5.71 -0.82
CA GLY A 100 -10.28 -5.35 -0.24
C GLY A 100 -10.14 -4.36 0.90
N ASN A 101 -11.04 -4.46 1.88
CA ASN A 101 -11.05 -3.56 3.03
C ASN A 101 -10.03 -3.99 4.08
N ASN A 102 -9.55 -3.01 4.87
CA ASN A 102 -8.66 -3.30 5.99
C ASN A 102 -9.48 -3.86 7.16
N ASP A 103 -9.66 -5.16 7.17
CA ASP A 103 -10.40 -5.87 8.21
C ASP A 103 -9.46 -6.80 9.00
N ASN A 104 -10.04 -7.66 9.84
CA ASN A 104 -9.26 -8.55 10.70
C ASN A 104 -8.49 -9.64 9.92
N LEU A 105 -8.79 -9.85 8.64
CA LEU A 105 -8.07 -10.78 7.79
C LEU A 105 -6.93 -10.13 7.00
N MET A 106 -6.77 -8.80 7.08
CA MET A 106 -5.73 -8.12 6.32
C MET A 106 -4.32 -8.66 6.61
N PRO A 107 -3.94 -8.93 7.88
CA PRO A 107 -2.62 -9.54 8.12
C PRO A 107 -2.46 -10.88 7.42
N ASP A 108 -3.51 -11.72 7.41
CA ASP A 108 -3.48 -13.02 6.76
C ASP A 108 -3.36 -12.90 5.25
N LYS A 109 -4.05 -11.92 4.66
CA LYS A 109 -3.95 -11.66 3.22
C LYS A 109 -2.52 -11.27 2.83
N ILE A 110 -1.89 -10.41 3.62
CA ILE A 110 -0.53 -9.96 3.35
C ILE A 110 0.46 -11.11 3.56
N TYR A 111 0.24 -11.94 4.57
CA TYR A 111 1.04 -13.13 4.79
C TYR A 111 0.97 -14.07 3.58
N GLU A 112 -0.24 -14.36 3.09
CA GLU A 112 -0.42 -15.23 1.91
C GLU A 112 0.30 -14.65 0.70
N LEU A 113 0.21 -13.32 0.53
CA LEU A 113 0.89 -12.64 -0.57
C LEU A 113 2.40 -12.77 -0.45
N SER A 114 2.94 -12.70 0.77
CA SER A 114 4.38 -12.88 1.00
C SER A 114 4.84 -14.29 0.68
N CYS A 115 3.99 -15.29 0.95
CA CYS A 115 4.31 -16.69 0.67
C CYS A 115 4.38 -16.98 -0.83
N MET A 116 3.60 -16.25 -1.64
CA MET A 116 3.56 -16.49 -3.09
C MET A 116 4.34 -15.46 -3.90
N ALA A 117 5.02 -14.52 -3.24
CA ALA A 117 5.69 -13.41 -3.93
C ALA A 117 6.71 -13.90 -4.96
N ASP A 118 7.52 -14.90 -4.61
CA ASP A 118 8.51 -15.46 -5.53
C ASP A 118 7.86 -16.18 -6.72
N SER A 119 6.71 -16.79 -6.50
CA SER A 119 6.00 -17.53 -7.54
C SER A 119 5.35 -16.60 -8.56
N ILE A 120 4.97 -15.39 -8.17
CA ILE A 120 4.24 -14.47 -9.03
C ILE A 120 5.09 -13.34 -9.60
N LYS A 121 6.36 -13.24 -9.21
CA LYS A 121 7.23 -12.09 -9.60
C LYS A 121 7.38 -11.92 -11.10
N ASP A 122 7.32 -13.00 -11.88
CA ASP A 122 7.47 -12.98 -13.32
C ASP A 122 6.13 -13.07 -14.05
N LEU A 123 5.03 -13.06 -13.33
CA LEU A 123 3.69 -13.13 -13.90
C LEU A 123 3.11 -11.75 -14.11
N LYS A 124 2.05 -11.69 -14.91
CA LYS A 124 1.27 -10.47 -15.12
C LYS A 124 -0.20 -10.80 -14.91
N GLY A 125 -0.89 -9.99 -14.13
CA GLY A 125 -2.30 -10.22 -13.92
C GLY A 125 -2.83 -9.57 -12.67
N VAL A 126 -4.00 -10.03 -12.25
CA VAL A 126 -4.69 -9.53 -11.07
C VAL A 126 -4.88 -10.70 -10.12
N LEU A 127 -4.34 -10.55 -8.91
CA LEU A 127 -4.47 -11.54 -7.84
C LEU A 127 -5.63 -11.11 -6.94
N HIS A 128 -6.61 -12.00 -6.76
CA HIS A 128 -7.81 -11.71 -6.00
C HIS A 128 -7.69 -12.23 -4.58
N LEU A 129 -7.50 -11.31 -3.62
CA LEU A 129 -7.48 -11.61 -2.20
C LEU A 129 -8.65 -10.95 -1.44
N GLU A 130 -9.45 -10.14 -2.15
CA GLU A 130 -10.54 -9.40 -1.52
C GLU A 130 -11.61 -10.32 -0.93
N LYS A 131 -11.73 -11.53 -1.45
CA LYS A 131 -12.70 -12.53 -0.95
C LYS A 131 -12.06 -13.62 -0.10
N TYR A 132 -10.80 -13.43 0.27
CA TYR A 132 -10.10 -14.39 1.11
C TYR A 132 -10.79 -14.48 2.49
N ASP A 133 -11.07 -15.72 2.93
CA ASP A 133 -11.80 -15.99 4.17
C ASP A 133 -10.99 -16.84 5.15
N GLY A 134 -9.67 -16.93 4.96
CA GLY A 134 -8.81 -17.79 5.76
C GLY A 134 -8.44 -19.08 5.06
N ASN A 135 -8.98 -19.32 3.87
CA ASN A 135 -8.70 -20.53 3.08
C ASN A 135 -7.97 -20.15 1.80
N SER A 136 -6.71 -20.56 1.67
CA SER A 136 -5.87 -20.23 0.50
C SER A 136 -6.44 -20.75 -0.82
N GLN A 137 -7.38 -21.69 -0.80
CA GLN A 137 -8.05 -22.16 -2.02
C GLN A 137 -8.94 -21.08 -2.66
N ASN A 138 -9.28 -20.03 -1.91
CA ASN A 138 -10.09 -18.94 -2.43
C ASN A 138 -9.26 -17.82 -3.07
N ILE A 139 -7.94 -18.01 -3.18
CA ILE A 139 -7.05 -17.06 -3.81
C ILE A 139 -6.96 -17.37 -5.30
N ILE A 140 -7.30 -16.40 -6.14
CA ILE A 140 -7.37 -16.59 -7.59
C ILE A 140 -6.47 -15.55 -8.27
N LEU A 141 -5.57 -16.01 -9.13
CA LEU A 141 -4.77 -15.14 -9.99
C LEU A 141 -5.32 -15.22 -11.42
N LYS A 142 -5.76 -14.09 -11.95
CA LYS A 142 -6.16 -13.97 -13.35
C LYS A 142 -5.02 -13.34 -14.13
N GLN A 143 -4.34 -14.16 -14.92
CA GLN A 143 -3.21 -13.69 -15.72
C GLN A 143 -3.68 -12.86 -16.91
N THR A 144 -2.92 -11.83 -17.24
CA THR A 144 -3.12 -11.02 -18.45
C THR A 144 -2.06 -11.39 -19.48
N GLU A 145 -2.43 -11.25 -20.75
CA GLU A 145 -1.51 -11.50 -21.86
C GLU A 145 -0.69 -10.28 -22.22
#